data_dd7940a8922f8e0c8067a5327962b19d
#
_entry.id   dd7940a8922f8e0c8067a5327962b19d
#
_cell.length_a   1.000
_cell.length_b   1.000
_cell.length_c   1.000
_cell.angle_alpha   90.00
_cell.angle_beta   90.00
_cell.angle_gamma   90.00
#
_symmetry.space_group_name_H-M   'P 1'
#
loop_
_entity.id
_entity.type
_entity.pdbx_description
1 polymer ?
#
loop_
_entity_poly.entity_id
_entity_poly.type
_entity_poly.pdbx_seq_one_letter_code
_entity_poly.pdbx_strand_id
1 'polypeptide(L)'
;YKFSGKYGTNLMEEIARYAMVGGEIASQHVDEFDVIHAHDWLTYMAGIAAKRISGKPLVIHVHATEFDRTGENVNTQVFAIEQMGMREADKVITVSNLTRNIVVNKYGINPDKVVTVHNAVDFAGREQMVVERSVDEKVVTFLGRITFQKGPEYFIEAANKVLKKCPDVRFVMAGSGDLLNRSIRQVARLGISDRFHFTGFLRGADVQKMFAYSDVYVMPSVSEPFGISPLEAMITGVPTIISKQSGVAEVLKYSIKVDFWDVDALADAMYGLLRYPALSQMAAEKGYDEVNALKWDHAAAKMKHIYESTLK
;
A
#
# COMPACT_ATOMS: atom_id res chain seq x y z
N TYR A 1 -1.34 12.41 30.18
CA TYR A 1 -0.84 11.16 29.59
C TYR A 1 0.32 11.46 28.65
N LYS A 2 1.45 10.72 28.78
CA LYS A 2 2.58 10.80 27.83
C LYS A 2 2.58 9.56 26.97
N PHE A 3 2.52 9.73 25.66
CA PHE A 3 2.67 8.63 24.70
C PHE A 3 4.13 8.48 24.31
N SER A 4 4.63 7.23 24.29
CA SER A 4 6.03 6.96 23.92
C SER A 4 6.30 7.15 22.42
N GLY A 5 5.27 7.03 21.61
CA GLY A 5 5.36 7.09 20.14
C GLY A 5 6.20 5.98 19.51
N LYS A 6 6.55 4.95 20.27
CA LYS A 6 7.38 3.82 19.79
C LYS A 6 6.53 2.54 19.75
N TYR A 7 6.64 1.80 18.66
CA TYR A 7 6.20 0.41 18.59
C TYR A 7 7.14 -0.44 19.48
N GLY A 8 6.80 -0.55 20.75
CA GLY A 8 7.60 -1.25 21.75
C GLY A 8 6.83 -2.40 22.40
N THR A 9 7.43 -3.00 23.42
CA THR A 9 6.87 -4.11 24.22
C THR A 9 5.53 -3.79 24.88
N ASN A 10 5.15 -2.51 24.99
CA ASN A 10 3.93 -2.04 25.66
C ASN A 10 2.86 -1.51 24.67
N LEU A 11 2.88 -1.96 23.40
CA LEU A 11 1.95 -1.45 22.39
C LEU A 11 0.47 -1.60 22.81
N MET A 12 0.09 -2.71 23.41
CA MET A 12 -1.30 -2.94 23.86
C MET A 12 -1.71 -2.00 25.00
N GLU A 13 -0.81 -1.67 25.91
CA GLU A 13 -1.03 -0.66 26.95
C GLU A 13 -1.21 0.74 26.36
N GLU A 14 -0.39 1.10 25.36
CA GLU A 14 -0.52 2.38 24.64
C GLU A 14 -1.86 2.51 23.92
N ILE A 15 -2.35 1.43 23.30
CA ILE A 15 -3.67 1.38 22.65
C ILE A 15 -4.78 1.56 23.69
N ALA A 16 -4.68 0.90 24.85
CA ALA A 16 -5.64 1.05 25.93
C ALA A 16 -5.66 2.49 26.48
N ARG A 17 -4.49 3.10 26.67
CA ARG A 17 -4.37 4.52 27.10
C ARG A 17 -4.95 5.46 26.05
N TYR A 18 -4.65 5.22 24.77
CA TYR A 18 -5.20 6.00 23.65
C TYR A 18 -6.72 5.93 23.63
N ALA A 19 -7.29 4.74 23.88
CA ALA A 19 -8.74 4.56 23.96
C ALA A 19 -9.37 5.34 25.13
N MET A 20 -8.73 5.35 26.30
CA MET A 20 -9.20 6.12 27.46
C MET A 20 -9.17 7.62 27.18
N VAL A 21 -8.07 8.13 26.60
CA VAL A 21 -7.94 9.56 26.23
C VAL A 21 -8.95 9.94 25.15
N GLY A 22 -9.14 9.09 24.14
CA GLY A 22 -10.14 9.30 23.08
C GLY A 22 -11.58 9.38 23.64
N GLY A 23 -11.91 8.51 24.61
CA GLY A 23 -13.18 8.56 25.33
C GLY A 23 -13.36 9.84 26.14
N GLU A 24 -12.33 10.27 26.87
CA GLU A 24 -12.36 11.53 27.65
C GLU A 24 -12.54 12.74 26.76
N ILE A 25 -11.80 12.85 25.66
CA ILE A 25 -11.97 13.93 24.67
C ILE A 25 -13.38 13.92 24.10
N ALA A 26 -13.91 12.75 23.73
CA ALA A 26 -15.27 12.64 23.20
C ALA A 26 -16.34 13.10 24.20
N SER A 27 -16.13 12.85 25.51
CA SER A 27 -17.06 13.30 26.55
C SER A 27 -17.08 14.82 26.72
N GLN A 28 -15.92 15.47 26.54
CA GLN A 28 -15.78 16.92 26.68
C GLN A 28 -16.29 17.70 25.47
N HIS A 29 -16.36 17.07 24.31
CA HIS A 29 -16.67 17.70 23.02
C HIS A 29 -17.89 17.05 22.32
N VAL A 30 -18.78 16.41 23.05
CA VAL A 30 -19.89 15.59 22.51
C VAL A 30 -20.81 16.37 21.55
N ASP A 31 -20.97 17.67 21.75
CA ASP A 31 -21.80 18.57 20.92
C ASP A 31 -21.04 19.16 19.72
N GLU A 32 -19.73 18.86 19.57
CA GLU A 32 -18.90 19.46 18.53
C GLU A 32 -18.66 18.53 17.34
N PHE A 33 -19.14 17.30 17.38
CA PHE A 33 -19.01 16.33 16.28
C PHE A 33 -20.27 15.49 16.11
N ASP A 34 -20.51 15.01 14.89
CA ASP A 34 -21.67 14.18 14.54
C ASP A 34 -21.29 12.72 14.26
N VAL A 35 -20.06 12.47 13.81
CA VAL A 35 -19.56 11.15 13.39
C VAL A 35 -18.16 10.92 13.96
N ILE A 36 -17.90 9.68 14.38
CA ILE A 36 -16.59 9.21 14.79
C ILE A 36 -16.00 8.44 13.63
N HIS A 37 -14.75 8.74 13.23
CA HIS A 37 -14.04 8.01 12.20
C HIS A 37 -12.70 7.52 12.71
N ALA A 38 -12.54 6.18 12.79
CA ALA A 38 -11.34 5.53 13.30
C ALA A 38 -10.62 4.77 12.16
N HIS A 39 -9.28 4.96 12.09
CA HIS A 39 -8.43 4.43 11.04
C HIS A 39 -7.52 3.33 11.60
N ASP A 40 -7.63 2.12 11.06
CA ASP A 40 -6.87 0.94 11.45
C ASP A 40 -6.98 0.54 12.92
N TRP A 41 -6.56 -0.67 13.23
CA TRP A 41 -6.76 -1.34 14.51
C TRP A 41 -6.21 -0.59 15.73
N LEU A 42 -5.17 0.24 15.55
CA LEU A 42 -4.59 1.06 16.63
C LEU A 42 -5.58 2.08 17.21
N THR A 43 -6.56 2.53 16.41
CA THR A 43 -7.53 3.56 16.81
C THR A 43 -8.93 3.02 17.09
N TYR A 44 -9.20 1.74 16.77
CA TYR A 44 -10.54 1.17 16.88
C TYR A 44 -11.09 1.20 18.31
N MET A 45 -10.25 0.90 19.31
CA MET A 45 -10.65 0.96 20.72
C MET A 45 -11.04 2.37 21.16
N ALA A 46 -10.34 3.39 20.66
CA ALA A 46 -10.70 4.79 20.92
C ALA A 46 -12.02 5.17 20.26
N GLY A 47 -12.23 4.73 19.01
CA GLY A 47 -13.51 4.91 18.31
C GLY A 47 -14.68 4.28 19.04
N ILE A 48 -14.51 3.04 19.56
CA ILE A 48 -15.54 2.35 20.37
C ILE A 48 -15.82 3.10 21.67
N ALA A 49 -14.77 3.55 22.38
CA ALA A 49 -14.93 4.31 23.62
C ALA A 49 -15.69 5.62 23.36
N ALA A 50 -15.32 6.36 22.32
CA ALA A 50 -16.00 7.59 21.91
C ALA A 50 -17.48 7.34 21.56
N LYS A 51 -17.77 6.27 20.78
CA LYS A 51 -19.16 5.87 20.45
C LYS A 51 -19.98 5.60 21.69
N ARG A 52 -19.46 4.82 22.64
CA ARG A 52 -20.17 4.45 23.88
C ARG A 52 -20.50 5.65 24.77
N ILE A 53 -19.59 6.64 24.78
CA ILE A 53 -19.75 7.84 25.61
C ILE A 53 -20.71 8.85 24.94
N SER A 54 -20.52 9.10 23.65
CA SER A 54 -21.27 10.16 22.94
C SER A 54 -22.59 9.70 22.33
N GLY A 55 -22.77 8.38 22.11
CA GLY A 55 -23.88 7.83 21.34
C GLY A 55 -23.82 8.12 19.83
N LYS A 56 -22.76 8.78 19.35
CA LYS A 56 -22.58 9.12 17.94
C LYS A 56 -22.14 7.90 17.12
N PRO A 57 -22.51 7.83 15.82
CA PRO A 57 -22.15 6.71 14.96
C PRO A 57 -20.64 6.59 14.74
N LEU A 58 -20.16 5.36 14.63
CA LEU A 58 -18.76 5.00 14.40
C LEU A 58 -18.57 4.46 12.98
N VAL A 59 -17.70 5.10 12.23
CA VAL A 59 -17.19 4.61 10.95
C VAL A 59 -15.76 4.12 11.15
N ILE A 60 -15.48 2.90 10.73
CA ILE A 60 -14.12 2.34 10.73
C ILE A 60 -13.57 2.29 9.32
N HIS A 61 -12.32 2.72 9.15
CA HIS A 61 -11.59 2.67 7.90
C HIS A 61 -10.44 1.67 7.98
N VAL A 62 -10.49 0.65 7.15
CA VAL A 62 -9.51 -0.43 7.09
C VAL A 62 -8.52 -0.13 5.97
N HIS A 63 -7.30 0.28 6.32
CA HIS A 63 -6.21 0.49 5.37
C HIS A 63 -5.39 -0.78 5.14
N ALA A 64 -5.32 -1.64 6.15
CA ALA A 64 -4.71 -2.98 6.07
C ALA A 64 -5.26 -3.85 7.18
N THR A 65 -5.32 -5.16 6.92
CA THR A 65 -5.69 -6.17 7.93
C THR A 65 -4.46 -6.92 8.42
N GLU A 66 -4.62 -7.67 9.50
CA GLU A 66 -3.58 -8.57 9.98
C GLU A 66 -3.24 -9.65 8.93
N PHE A 67 -4.21 -10.11 8.16
CA PHE A 67 -3.97 -11.04 7.05
C PHE A 67 -3.05 -10.47 5.96
N ASP A 68 -3.11 -9.15 5.69
CA ASP A 68 -2.19 -8.50 4.75
C ASP A 68 -0.76 -8.50 5.27
N ARG A 69 -0.58 -8.37 6.60
CA ARG A 69 0.73 -8.27 7.25
C ARG A 69 1.42 -9.61 7.44
N THR A 70 0.67 -10.65 7.80
CA THR A 70 1.22 -11.94 8.27
C THR A 70 0.71 -13.16 7.49
N GLY A 71 -0.17 -12.97 6.50
CA GLY A 71 -0.85 -14.06 5.81
C GLY A 71 -1.79 -14.82 6.75
N GLU A 72 -1.75 -16.15 6.72
CA GLU A 72 -2.61 -16.98 7.60
C GLU A 72 -2.07 -17.12 9.04
N ASN A 73 -0.86 -16.61 9.32
CA ASN A 73 -0.27 -16.66 10.66
C ASN A 73 -0.59 -15.38 11.47
N VAL A 74 -1.88 -15.15 11.68
CA VAL A 74 -2.38 -13.91 12.29
C VAL A 74 -2.02 -13.81 13.78
N ASN A 75 -1.68 -12.59 14.23
CA ASN A 75 -1.63 -12.26 15.65
C ASN A 75 -3.06 -12.20 16.19
N THR A 76 -3.39 -13.13 17.08
CA THR A 76 -4.75 -13.30 17.61
C THR A 76 -5.26 -12.08 18.38
N GLN A 77 -4.40 -11.33 19.05
CA GLN A 77 -4.79 -10.11 19.76
C GLN A 77 -5.15 -9.00 18.79
N VAL A 78 -4.34 -8.80 17.75
CA VAL A 78 -4.62 -7.81 16.69
C VAL A 78 -5.89 -8.18 15.95
N PHE A 79 -6.03 -9.45 15.54
CA PHE A 79 -7.25 -9.97 14.92
C PHE A 79 -8.50 -9.69 15.76
N ALA A 80 -8.45 -9.94 17.07
CA ALA A 80 -9.58 -9.71 17.96
C ALA A 80 -9.97 -8.22 18.03
N ILE A 81 -8.99 -7.31 18.09
CA ILE A 81 -9.25 -5.86 18.07
C ILE A 81 -9.83 -5.43 16.73
N GLU A 82 -9.27 -5.88 15.61
CA GLU A 82 -9.78 -5.60 14.27
C GLU A 82 -11.23 -6.08 14.12
N GLN A 83 -11.50 -7.32 14.50
CA GLN A 83 -12.84 -7.90 14.42
C GLN A 83 -13.85 -7.16 15.30
N MET A 84 -13.48 -6.87 16.56
CA MET A 84 -14.32 -6.13 17.49
C MET A 84 -14.63 -4.74 16.95
N GLY A 85 -13.61 -3.99 16.50
CA GLY A 85 -13.81 -2.66 15.93
C GLY A 85 -14.78 -2.66 14.76
N MET A 86 -14.59 -3.59 13.82
CA MET A 86 -15.46 -3.70 12.65
C MET A 86 -16.87 -4.17 13.00
N ARG A 87 -17.06 -4.98 14.05
CA ARG A 87 -18.41 -5.38 14.53
C ARG A 87 -19.15 -4.23 15.19
N GLU A 88 -18.48 -3.45 16.03
CA GLU A 88 -19.05 -2.31 16.75
C GLU A 88 -19.35 -1.10 15.85
N ALA A 89 -18.70 -1.00 14.68
CA ALA A 89 -18.91 0.09 13.73
C ALA A 89 -20.31 0.04 13.08
N ASP A 90 -20.86 1.19 12.78
CA ASP A 90 -22.09 1.36 11.99
C ASP A 90 -21.82 1.17 10.50
N LYS A 91 -20.66 1.66 10.04
CA LYS A 91 -20.13 1.41 8.69
C LYS A 91 -18.63 1.07 8.75
N VAL A 92 -18.21 0.21 7.83
CA VAL A 92 -16.81 -0.18 7.64
C VAL A 92 -16.40 0.20 6.22
N ILE A 93 -15.39 1.03 6.12
CA ILE A 93 -14.81 1.44 4.83
C ILE A 93 -13.55 0.62 4.60
N THR A 94 -13.39 0.12 3.39
CA THR A 94 -12.18 -0.59 2.95
C THR A 94 -11.57 0.11 1.74
N VAL A 95 -10.23 0.10 1.64
CA VAL A 95 -9.50 0.80 0.57
C VAL A 95 -9.56 0.08 -0.78
N SER A 96 -10.08 -1.15 -0.82
CA SER A 96 -10.26 -1.96 -2.04
C SER A 96 -11.31 -3.05 -1.84
N ASN A 97 -11.76 -3.65 -2.94
CA ASN A 97 -12.60 -4.85 -2.89
C ASN A 97 -11.80 -6.07 -2.39
N LEU A 98 -10.49 -6.12 -2.65
CA LEU A 98 -9.60 -7.11 -2.07
C LEU A 98 -9.70 -7.09 -0.54
N THR A 99 -9.51 -5.92 0.08
CA THR A 99 -9.65 -5.74 1.53
C THR A 99 -11.07 -6.01 2.01
N ARG A 100 -12.09 -5.57 1.24
CA ARG A 100 -13.50 -5.87 1.55
C ARG A 100 -13.75 -7.37 1.65
N ASN A 101 -13.23 -8.14 0.72
CA ASN A 101 -13.40 -9.59 0.70
C ASN A 101 -12.73 -10.25 1.93
N ILE A 102 -11.57 -9.76 2.37
CA ILE A 102 -10.94 -10.21 3.62
C ILE A 102 -11.83 -9.87 4.82
N VAL A 103 -12.32 -8.64 4.91
CA VAL A 103 -13.19 -8.17 6.01
C VAL A 103 -14.48 -9.01 6.10
N VAL A 104 -15.12 -9.28 4.98
CA VAL A 104 -16.36 -10.08 4.95
C VAL A 104 -16.07 -11.56 5.25
N ASN A 105 -15.10 -12.16 4.56
CA ASN A 105 -14.93 -13.62 4.58
C ASN A 105 -14.07 -14.12 5.76
N LYS A 106 -13.05 -13.35 6.18
CA LYS A 106 -12.12 -13.76 7.25
C LYS A 106 -12.55 -13.23 8.63
N TYR A 107 -13.11 -12.01 8.69
CA TYR A 107 -13.60 -11.42 9.95
C TYR A 107 -15.09 -11.67 10.20
N GLY A 108 -15.84 -12.14 9.20
CA GLY A 108 -17.27 -12.42 9.33
C GLY A 108 -18.11 -11.17 9.53
N ILE A 109 -17.74 -10.06 8.88
CA ILE A 109 -18.46 -8.80 8.97
C ILE A 109 -19.60 -8.78 7.94
N ASN A 110 -20.80 -8.31 8.36
CA ASN A 110 -21.94 -8.18 7.47
C ASN A 110 -21.60 -7.34 6.24
N PRO A 111 -21.71 -7.87 5.00
CA PRO A 111 -21.35 -7.17 3.77
C PRO A 111 -22.14 -5.88 3.54
N ASP A 112 -23.35 -5.73 4.12
CA ASP A 112 -24.21 -4.55 3.94
C ASP A 112 -23.66 -3.29 4.63
N LYS A 113 -22.80 -3.47 5.62
CA LYS A 113 -22.13 -2.34 6.27
C LYS A 113 -20.71 -2.06 5.75
N VAL A 114 -20.18 -2.90 4.83
CA VAL A 114 -18.83 -2.75 4.29
C VAL A 114 -18.87 -2.07 2.93
N VAL A 115 -18.25 -0.90 2.83
CA VAL A 115 -18.23 -0.06 1.62
C VAL A 115 -16.80 0.14 1.16
N THR A 116 -16.53 -0.09 -0.14
CA THR A 116 -15.21 0.17 -0.72
C THR A 116 -15.09 1.62 -1.17
N VAL A 117 -14.06 2.30 -0.68
CA VAL A 117 -13.62 3.62 -1.14
C VAL A 117 -12.15 3.52 -1.50
N HIS A 118 -11.86 3.48 -2.80
CA HIS A 118 -10.48 3.40 -3.27
C HIS A 118 -9.71 4.67 -2.91
N ASN A 119 -8.44 4.49 -2.54
CA ASN A 119 -7.53 5.61 -2.35
C ASN A 119 -7.29 6.33 -3.69
N ALA A 120 -6.87 7.57 -3.59
CA ALA A 120 -6.37 8.36 -4.68
C ALA A 120 -4.95 8.83 -4.37
N VAL A 121 -4.43 9.74 -5.17
CA VAL A 121 -3.13 10.35 -4.92
C VAL A 121 -3.21 11.83 -5.26
N ASP A 122 -2.52 12.64 -4.46
CA ASP A 122 -2.36 14.06 -4.74
C ASP A 122 -0.99 14.28 -5.40
N PHE A 123 -1.03 14.93 -6.54
CA PHE A 123 0.16 15.24 -7.34
C PHE A 123 0.55 16.72 -7.27
N ALA A 124 -0.13 17.53 -6.46
CA ALA A 124 0.17 18.94 -6.32
C ALA A 124 1.65 19.14 -5.94
N GLY A 125 2.40 19.83 -6.81
CA GLY A 125 3.83 20.06 -6.65
C GLY A 125 4.75 18.87 -7.01
N ARG A 126 4.22 17.81 -7.62
CA ARG A 126 5.03 16.70 -8.16
C ARG A 126 5.16 16.83 -9.68
N GLU A 127 5.79 17.91 -10.14
CA GLU A 127 6.16 18.06 -11.55
C GLU A 127 7.15 16.96 -11.95
N GLN A 128 7.11 16.55 -13.22
CA GLN A 128 8.08 15.58 -13.74
C GLN A 128 9.49 16.13 -13.51
N MET A 129 10.21 15.50 -12.60
CA MET A 129 11.60 15.86 -12.35
C MET A 129 12.46 15.36 -13.50
N VAL A 130 12.97 16.30 -14.30
CA VAL A 130 13.98 15.96 -15.31
C VAL A 130 15.29 15.72 -14.57
N VAL A 131 15.76 14.49 -14.57
CA VAL A 131 17.05 14.11 -13.98
C VAL A 131 18.00 13.78 -15.12
N GLU A 132 19.18 14.41 -15.11
CA GLU A 132 20.25 14.01 -16.01
C GLU A 132 20.72 12.59 -15.63
N ARG A 133 20.55 11.64 -16.54
CA ARG A 133 20.90 10.24 -16.28
C ARG A 133 22.42 10.09 -16.28
N SER A 134 22.96 9.60 -15.18
CA SER A 134 24.37 9.31 -15.01
C SER A 134 24.76 7.87 -15.42
N VAL A 135 23.76 7.05 -15.83
CA VAL A 135 23.93 5.66 -16.25
C VAL A 135 23.16 5.41 -17.55
N ASP A 136 23.79 4.68 -18.47
CA ASP A 136 23.20 4.30 -19.76
C ASP A 136 22.29 3.06 -19.65
N GLU A 137 22.50 2.25 -18.60
CA GLU A 137 21.75 1.02 -18.39
C GLU A 137 20.27 1.32 -18.06
N LYS A 138 19.40 0.41 -18.46
CA LYS A 138 17.99 0.44 -18.05
C LYS A 138 17.85 0.10 -16.57
N VAL A 139 16.93 0.79 -15.89
CA VAL A 139 16.73 0.66 -14.44
C VAL A 139 15.33 0.11 -14.15
N VAL A 140 15.29 -1.03 -13.45
CA VAL A 140 14.06 -1.62 -12.92
C VAL A 140 14.01 -1.43 -11.41
N THR A 141 12.93 -0.85 -10.90
CA THR A 141 12.85 -0.40 -9.51
C THR A 141 11.75 -1.11 -8.72
N PHE A 142 12.07 -1.48 -7.50
CA PHE A 142 11.16 -1.88 -6.44
C PHE A 142 11.21 -0.81 -5.33
N LEU A 143 10.04 -0.37 -4.85
CA LEU A 143 9.95 0.57 -3.73
C LEU A 143 8.95 0.04 -2.69
N GLY A 144 9.39 -0.09 -1.45
CA GLY A 144 8.51 -0.45 -0.34
C GLY A 144 9.25 -1.00 0.86
N ARG A 145 8.49 -1.37 1.89
CA ARG A 145 9.06 -2.12 3.01
C ARG A 145 9.57 -3.48 2.51
N ILE A 146 10.79 -3.84 2.85
CA ILE A 146 11.37 -5.12 2.45
C ILE A 146 10.93 -6.19 3.45
N THR A 147 9.66 -6.61 3.30
CA THR A 147 8.94 -7.57 4.16
C THR A 147 8.29 -8.64 3.29
N PHE A 148 7.82 -9.73 3.91
CA PHE A 148 7.07 -10.79 3.22
C PHE A 148 5.91 -10.23 2.37
N GLN A 149 5.13 -9.31 2.93
CA GLN A 149 3.98 -8.69 2.27
C GLN A 149 4.31 -8.09 0.90
N LYS A 150 5.52 -7.51 0.74
CA LYS A 150 5.93 -6.81 -0.48
C LYS A 150 6.64 -7.70 -1.51
N GLY A 151 6.90 -8.96 -1.18
CA GLY A 151 7.42 -9.96 -2.13
C GLY A 151 8.81 -9.68 -2.71
N PRO A 152 9.82 -9.23 -1.93
CA PRO A 152 11.14 -8.91 -2.45
C PRO A 152 11.83 -10.09 -3.11
N GLU A 153 11.56 -11.32 -2.65
CA GLU A 153 12.14 -12.54 -3.21
C GLU A 153 11.69 -12.81 -4.65
N TYR A 154 10.42 -12.54 -4.97
CA TYR A 154 9.88 -12.69 -6.32
C TYR A 154 10.51 -11.69 -7.30
N PHE A 155 10.72 -10.45 -6.84
CA PHE A 155 11.45 -9.43 -7.60
C PHE A 155 12.87 -9.88 -7.95
N ILE A 156 13.62 -10.40 -6.96
CA ILE A 156 15.01 -10.84 -7.14
C ILE A 156 15.08 -12.05 -8.09
N GLU A 157 14.16 -13.02 -7.97
CA GLU A 157 14.12 -14.17 -8.85
C GLU A 157 13.78 -13.80 -10.29
N ALA A 158 12.81 -12.91 -10.49
CA ALA A 158 12.50 -12.39 -11.81
C ALA A 158 13.67 -11.60 -12.41
N ALA A 159 14.33 -10.75 -11.62
CA ALA A 159 15.53 -10.03 -12.03
C ALA A 159 16.65 -10.96 -12.51
N ASN A 160 16.90 -12.06 -11.80
CA ASN A 160 17.88 -13.07 -12.22
C ASN A 160 17.52 -13.70 -13.59
N LYS A 161 16.23 -13.89 -13.87
CA LYS A 161 15.79 -14.40 -15.18
C LYS A 161 15.96 -13.35 -16.28
N VAL A 162 15.63 -12.08 -16.00
CA VAL A 162 15.82 -10.97 -16.95
C VAL A 162 17.29 -10.79 -17.30
N LEU A 163 18.20 -10.81 -16.32
CA LEU A 163 19.64 -10.62 -16.54
C LEU A 163 20.28 -11.67 -17.47
N LYS A 164 19.70 -12.87 -17.56
CA LYS A 164 20.15 -13.90 -18.55
C LYS A 164 19.91 -13.50 -20.00
N LYS A 165 18.91 -12.62 -20.25
CA LYS A 165 18.54 -12.15 -21.60
C LYS A 165 18.96 -10.69 -21.85
N CYS A 166 19.04 -9.89 -20.79
CA CYS A 166 19.36 -8.47 -20.80
C CYS A 166 20.41 -8.16 -19.72
N PRO A 167 21.70 -8.37 -20.00
CA PRO A 167 22.77 -8.17 -19.02
C PRO A 167 22.99 -6.68 -18.66
N ASP A 168 22.53 -5.74 -19.49
CA ASP A 168 22.71 -4.29 -19.33
C ASP A 168 21.57 -3.63 -18.56
N VAL A 169 20.95 -4.36 -17.62
CA VAL A 169 19.87 -3.83 -16.77
C VAL A 169 20.36 -3.75 -15.33
N ARG A 170 20.01 -2.66 -14.65
CA ARG A 170 20.20 -2.49 -13.21
C ARG A 170 18.88 -2.66 -12.47
N PHE A 171 18.95 -3.28 -11.32
CA PHE A 171 17.84 -3.45 -10.41
C PHE A 171 18.06 -2.61 -9.15
N VAL A 172 17.08 -1.82 -8.78
CA VAL A 172 17.10 -0.99 -7.58
C VAL A 172 16.03 -1.47 -6.61
N MET A 173 16.43 -1.79 -5.39
CA MET A 173 15.53 -2.12 -4.29
C MET A 173 15.61 -1.02 -3.24
N ALA A 174 14.57 -0.18 -3.22
CA ALA A 174 14.46 0.94 -2.32
C ALA A 174 13.54 0.62 -1.15
N GLY A 175 14.07 0.73 0.07
CA GLY A 175 13.35 0.49 1.30
C GLY A 175 14.18 -0.17 2.39
N SER A 176 13.51 -0.46 3.49
CA SER A 176 14.07 -1.21 4.63
C SER A 176 13.03 -2.21 5.15
N GLY A 177 13.45 -3.19 5.92
CA GLY A 177 12.56 -4.19 6.50
C GLY A 177 13.33 -5.41 6.98
N ASP A 178 12.61 -6.33 7.60
CA ASP A 178 13.14 -7.55 8.21
C ASP A 178 13.76 -8.53 7.18
N LEU A 179 13.32 -8.48 5.92
CA LEU A 179 13.87 -9.30 4.84
C LEU A 179 15.05 -8.68 4.09
N LEU A 180 15.50 -7.45 4.42
CA LEU A 180 16.60 -6.78 3.71
C LEU A 180 17.87 -7.64 3.67
N ASN A 181 18.33 -8.14 4.82
CA ASN A 181 19.53 -8.96 4.89
C ASN A 181 19.39 -10.31 4.14
N ARG A 182 18.17 -10.87 4.11
CA ARG A 182 17.86 -12.08 3.33
C ARG A 182 17.92 -11.79 1.84
N SER A 183 17.36 -10.65 1.41
CA SER A 183 17.39 -10.19 0.01
C SER A 183 18.81 -9.97 -0.49
N ILE A 184 19.67 -9.29 0.29
CA ILE A 184 21.08 -9.09 -0.05
C ILE A 184 21.81 -10.45 -0.22
N ARG A 185 21.59 -11.39 0.70
CA ARG A 185 22.19 -12.74 0.59
C ARG A 185 21.64 -13.52 -0.61
N GLN A 186 20.37 -13.35 -0.98
CA GLN A 186 19.78 -13.99 -2.16
C GLN A 186 20.44 -13.47 -3.45
N VAL A 187 20.57 -12.15 -3.58
CA VAL A 187 21.27 -11.49 -4.71
C VAL A 187 22.72 -11.97 -4.84
N ALA A 188 23.45 -12.04 -3.73
CA ALA A 188 24.85 -12.55 -3.71
C ALA A 188 24.93 -14.01 -4.12
N ARG A 189 24.01 -14.86 -3.64
CA ARG A 189 23.96 -16.29 -3.96
C ARG A 189 23.65 -16.56 -5.44
N LEU A 190 22.85 -15.68 -6.06
CA LEU A 190 22.52 -15.72 -7.49
C LEU A 190 23.64 -15.16 -8.37
N GLY A 191 24.67 -14.54 -7.80
CA GLY A 191 25.82 -13.97 -8.54
C GLY A 191 25.46 -12.70 -9.34
N ILE A 192 24.44 -11.95 -8.92
CA ILE A 192 23.95 -10.76 -9.63
C ILE A 192 24.15 -9.45 -8.83
N SER A 193 25.07 -9.45 -7.87
CA SER A 193 25.31 -8.31 -6.97
C SER A 193 25.78 -7.04 -7.68
N ASP A 194 26.50 -7.17 -8.77
CA ASP A 194 27.00 -6.08 -9.61
C ASP A 194 25.88 -5.35 -10.37
N ARG A 195 24.70 -5.97 -10.47
CA ARG A 195 23.50 -5.44 -11.14
C ARG A 195 22.40 -5.01 -10.16
N PHE A 196 22.61 -5.19 -8.85
CA PHE A 196 21.66 -4.83 -7.82
C PHE A 196 22.15 -3.67 -6.96
N HIS A 197 21.26 -2.70 -6.70
CA HIS A 197 21.50 -1.58 -5.81
C HIS A 197 20.43 -1.53 -4.71
N PHE A 198 20.85 -1.55 -3.44
CA PHE A 198 19.99 -1.41 -2.27
C PHE A 198 20.17 0.02 -1.72
N THR A 199 19.15 0.87 -1.85
CA THR A 199 19.27 2.29 -1.45
C THR A 199 19.06 2.51 0.03
N GLY A 200 18.47 1.55 0.75
CA GLY A 200 17.87 1.82 2.05
C GLY A 200 16.56 2.61 1.92
N PHE A 201 16.13 3.22 3.01
CA PHE A 201 14.86 3.95 3.06
C PHE A 201 14.99 5.33 2.40
N LEU A 202 14.13 5.61 1.42
CA LEU A 202 14.06 6.90 0.71
C LEU A 202 12.88 7.73 1.20
N ARG A 203 12.99 9.07 1.11
CA ARG A 203 11.95 10.03 1.49
C ARG A 203 11.84 11.19 0.51
N GLY A 204 10.62 11.70 0.35
CA GLY A 204 10.35 12.95 -0.37
C GLY A 204 10.99 13.00 -1.75
N ALA A 205 11.85 13.99 -1.99
CA ALA A 205 12.52 14.20 -3.28
C ALA A 205 13.38 13.01 -3.75
N ASP A 206 13.93 12.20 -2.84
CA ASP A 206 14.76 11.05 -3.23
C ASP A 206 13.90 9.94 -3.86
N VAL A 207 12.65 9.78 -3.43
CA VAL A 207 11.68 8.87 -4.09
C VAL A 207 11.38 9.36 -5.50
N GLN A 208 11.17 10.66 -5.68
CA GLN A 208 10.91 11.25 -7.00
C GLN A 208 12.12 11.08 -7.93
N LYS A 209 13.33 11.35 -7.44
CA LYS A 209 14.57 11.11 -8.19
C LYS A 209 14.70 9.64 -8.60
N MET A 210 14.43 8.71 -7.69
CA MET A 210 14.49 7.29 -7.99
C MET A 210 13.51 6.93 -9.13
N PHE A 211 12.27 7.41 -9.09
CA PHE A 211 11.33 7.18 -10.19
C PHE A 211 11.78 7.83 -11.49
N ALA A 212 12.35 9.05 -11.45
CA ALA A 212 12.88 9.71 -12.65
C ALA A 212 14.05 8.95 -13.30
N TYR A 213 14.80 8.14 -12.55
CA TYR A 213 15.80 7.21 -13.07
C TYR A 213 15.22 5.88 -13.55
N SER A 214 13.99 5.55 -13.20
CA SER A 214 13.41 4.23 -13.46
C SER A 214 12.87 4.11 -14.88
N ASP A 215 13.14 3.00 -15.55
CA ASP A 215 12.49 2.63 -16.82
C ASP A 215 11.28 1.73 -16.60
N VAL A 216 11.26 0.97 -15.51
CA VAL A 216 10.14 0.10 -15.11
C VAL A 216 10.02 0.07 -13.59
N TYR A 217 8.82 0.21 -13.08
CA TYR A 217 8.52 0.00 -11.68
C TYR A 217 7.80 -1.33 -11.46
N VAL A 218 8.17 -2.06 -10.41
CA VAL A 218 7.62 -3.39 -10.13
C VAL A 218 7.15 -3.49 -8.68
N MET A 219 5.90 -3.90 -8.48
CA MET A 219 5.29 -4.16 -7.17
C MET A 219 4.75 -5.60 -7.10
N PRO A 220 5.59 -6.59 -6.76
CA PRO A 220 5.20 -8.00 -6.71
C PRO A 220 4.64 -8.39 -5.33
N SER A 221 3.80 -7.55 -4.75
CA SER A 221 3.27 -7.74 -3.41
C SER A 221 2.43 -9.02 -3.29
N VAL A 222 2.64 -9.78 -2.22
CA VAL A 222 1.86 -10.97 -1.87
C VAL A 222 0.43 -10.58 -1.47
N SER A 223 0.31 -9.48 -0.73
CA SER A 223 -0.97 -8.85 -0.39
C SER A 223 -0.75 -7.35 -0.27
N GLU A 224 -1.45 -6.58 -1.08
CA GLU A 224 -1.38 -5.12 -1.07
C GLU A 224 -2.80 -4.56 -0.94
N PRO A 225 -3.20 -4.04 0.21
CA PRO A 225 -4.54 -3.53 0.42
C PRO A 225 -4.98 -2.51 -0.64
N PHE A 226 -4.08 -1.61 -1.02
CA PHE A 226 -4.27 -0.73 -2.16
C PHE A 226 -3.00 -0.62 -3.00
N GLY A 227 -1.96 0.10 -2.54
CA GLY A 227 -0.71 0.35 -3.25
C GLY A 227 -0.67 1.73 -3.91
N ILE A 228 -0.08 2.72 -3.22
CA ILE A 228 0.08 4.08 -3.73
C ILE A 228 1.31 4.21 -4.63
N SER A 229 2.37 3.47 -4.36
CA SER A 229 3.63 3.58 -5.10
C SER A 229 3.55 3.34 -6.61
N PRO A 230 2.68 2.46 -7.16
CA PRO A 230 2.47 2.40 -8.61
C PRO A 230 1.91 3.70 -9.19
N LEU A 231 1.00 4.37 -8.46
CA LEU A 231 0.45 5.67 -8.87
C LEU A 231 1.55 6.74 -8.89
N GLU A 232 2.45 6.73 -7.90
CA GLU A 232 3.61 7.63 -7.83
C GLU A 232 4.60 7.38 -8.98
N ALA A 233 4.80 6.13 -9.38
CA ALA A 233 5.61 5.78 -10.55
C ALA A 233 4.96 6.27 -11.86
N MET A 234 3.66 5.99 -12.03
CA MET A 234 2.94 6.33 -13.26
C MET A 234 2.86 7.84 -13.49
N ILE A 235 2.71 8.66 -12.45
CA ILE A 235 2.69 10.13 -12.59
C ILE A 235 4.04 10.69 -13.02
N THR A 236 5.13 9.97 -12.78
CA THR A 236 6.47 10.32 -13.29
C THR A 236 6.75 9.74 -14.67
N GLY A 237 5.75 9.13 -15.32
CA GLY A 237 5.88 8.53 -16.65
C GLY A 237 6.59 7.17 -16.65
N VAL A 238 6.61 6.46 -15.53
CA VAL A 238 7.24 5.14 -15.42
C VAL A 238 6.19 4.04 -15.61
N PRO A 239 6.33 3.15 -16.61
CA PRO A 239 5.45 2.01 -16.78
C PRO A 239 5.57 1.04 -15.60
N THR A 240 4.45 0.43 -15.20
CA THR A 240 4.36 -0.33 -13.98
C THR A 240 3.95 -1.79 -14.22
N ILE A 241 4.54 -2.69 -13.44
CA ILE A 241 4.13 -4.08 -13.29
C ILE A 241 3.67 -4.27 -11.85
N ILE A 242 2.45 -4.73 -11.65
CA ILE A 242 1.84 -4.88 -10.33
C ILE A 242 1.30 -6.29 -10.12
N SER A 243 1.28 -6.70 -8.86
CA SER A 243 0.60 -7.93 -8.46
C SER A 243 -0.92 -7.79 -8.65
N LYS A 244 -1.58 -8.84 -9.17
CA LYS A 244 -3.04 -8.97 -9.16
C LYS A 244 -3.60 -8.99 -7.74
N GLN A 245 -2.80 -9.38 -6.74
CA GLN A 245 -3.13 -9.42 -5.32
C GLN A 245 -2.93 -8.04 -4.67
N SER A 246 -3.32 -6.97 -5.39
CA SER A 246 -3.28 -5.59 -4.91
C SER A 246 -4.57 -4.85 -5.21
N GLY A 247 -5.01 -4.00 -4.28
CA GLY A 247 -6.23 -3.20 -4.47
C GLY A 247 -6.10 -2.20 -5.63
N VAL A 248 -4.90 -1.69 -5.89
CA VAL A 248 -4.67 -0.78 -7.03
C VAL A 248 -4.87 -1.47 -8.38
N ALA A 249 -4.76 -2.80 -8.45
CA ALA A 249 -5.07 -3.55 -9.67
C ALA A 249 -6.55 -3.46 -10.07
N GLU A 250 -7.43 -3.09 -9.15
CA GLU A 250 -8.86 -2.90 -9.43
C GLU A 250 -9.13 -1.63 -10.25
N VAL A 251 -8.27 -0.62 -10.11
CA VAL A 251 -8.46 0.71 -10.69
C VAL A 251 -7.54 1.02 -11.86
N LEU A 252 -6.36 0.39 -11.94
CA LEU A 252 -5.40 0.61 -13.03
C LEU A 252 -5.63 -0.34 -14.19
N LYS A 253 -5.75 0.19 -15.41
CA LYS A 253 -5.90 -0.57 -16.65
C LYS A 253 -4.59 -0.73 -17.42
N TYR A 254 -3.72 0.28 -17.32
CA TYR A 254 -2.48 0.37 -18.10
C TYR A 254 -1.22 -0.11 -17.38
N SER A 255 -1.37 -0.66 -16.17
CA SER A 255 -0.32 -1.47 -15.54
C SER A 255 -0.39 -2.92 -16.01
N ILE A 256 0.76 -3.55 -16.22
CA ILE A 256 0.81 -5.01 -16.46
C ILE A 256 0.53 -5.71 -15.13
N LYS A 257 -0.43 -6.63 -15.12
CA LYS A 257 -0.86 -7.35 -13.91
C LYS A 257 -0.44 -8.79 -13.98
N VAL A 258 0.33 -9.24 -12.99
CA VAL A 258 0.82 -10.62 -12.88
C VAL A 258 0.48 -11.21 -11.52
N ASP A 259 0.39 -12.51 -11.41
CA ASP A 259 0.33 -13.16 -10.11
C ASP A 259 1.72 -13.10 -9.46
N PHE A 260 1.82 -12.70 -8.17
CA PHE A 260 3.13 -12.46 -7.54
C PHE A 260 4.03 -13.69 -7.53
N TRP A 261 3.45 -14.91 -7.51
CA TRP A 261 4.18 -16.18 -7.52
C TRP A 261 4.63 -16.62 -8.91
N ASP A 262 4.06 -16.02 -9.97
CA ASP A 262 4.45 -16.34 -11.34
C ASP A 262 5.69 -15.53 -11.75
N VAL A 263 6.84 -16.01 -11.29
CA VAL A 263 8.14 -15.37 -11.54
C VAL A 263 8.49 -15.31 -13.03
N ASP A 264 7.99 -16.26 -13.82
CA ASP A 264 8.22 -16.26 -15.28
C ASP A 264 7.41 -15.16 -15.95
N ALA A 265 6.12 -15.03 -15.66
CA ALA A 265 5.30 -13.94 -16.16
C ALA A 265 5.83 -12.57 -15.71
N LEU A 266 6.33 -12.47 -14.47
CA LEU A 266 6.93 -11.24 -13.94
C LEU A 266 8.20 -10.86 -14.72
N ALA A 267 9.08 -11.84 -15.00
CA ALA A 267 10.30 -11.63 -15.78
C ALA A 267 9.97 -11.28 -17.26
N ASP A 268 9.00 -11.95 -17.87
CA ASP A 268 8.59 -11.68 -19.24
C ASP A 268 7.93 -10.29 -19.37
N ALA A 269 7.14 -9.84 -18.38
CA ALA A 269 6.61 -8.49 -18.33
C ALA A 269 7.72 -7.43 -18.24
N MET A 270 8.72 -7.63 -17.36
CA MET A 270 9.90 -6.76 -17.28
C MET A 270 10.64 -6.72 -18.63
N TYR A 271 10.92 -7.89 -19.20
CA TYR A 271 11.59 -8.00 -20.49
C TYR A 271 10.82 -7.27 -21.60
N GLY A 272 9.51 -7.43 -21.63
CA GLY A 272 8.63 -6.77 -22.60
C GLY A 272 8.75 -5.24 -22.55
N LEU A 273 8.65 -4.66 -21.36
CA LEU A 273 8.76 -3.21 -21.17
C LEU A 273 10.19 -2.68 -21.45
N LEU A 274 11.21 -3.46 -21.14
CA LEU A 274 12.62 -3.09 -21.39
C LEU A 274 12.99 -3.18 -22.88
N ARG A 275 12.44 -4.15 -23.62
CA ARG A 275 12.87 -4.46 -24.98
C ARG A 275 12.02 -3.82 -26.07
N TYR A 276 10.74 -3.55 -25.77
CA TYR A 276 9.81 -2.99 -26.76
C TYR A 276 9.43 -1.54 -26.42
N PRO A 277 10.15 -0.54 -26.97
CA PRO A 277 9.94 0.89 -26.64
C PRO A 277 8.50 1.35 -26.85
N ALA A 278 7.81 0.86 -27.91
CA ALA A 278 6.43 1.23 -28.17
C ALA A 278 5.48 0.76 -27.07
N LEU A 279 5.70 -0.44 -26.49
CA LEU A 279 4.92 -0.95 -25.37
C LEU A 279 5.16 -0.11 -24.11
N SER A 280 6.43 0.16 -23.82
CA SER A 280 6.83 0.98 -22.66
C SER A 280 6.25 2.39 -22.74
N GLN A 281 6.38 3.04 -23.90
CA GLN A 281 5.86 4.38 -24.14
C GLN A 281 4.33 4.41 -23.99
N MET A 282 3.63 3.50 -24.63
CA MET A 282 2.17 3.41 -24.53
C MET A 282 1.71 3.20 -23.08
N ALA A 283 2.38 2.31 -22.32
CA ALA A 283 2.07 2.06 -20.92
C ALA A 283 2.34 3.30 -20.04
N ALA A 284 3.43 4.03 -20.29
CA ALA A 284 3.78 5.26 -19.59
C ALA A 284 2.76 6.38 -19.86
N GLU A 285 2.47 6.68 -21.14
CA GLU A 285 1.55 7.76 -21.55
C GLU A 285 0.13 7.51 -21.05
N LYS A 286 -0.40 6.30 -21.31
CA LYS A 286 -1.76 5.94 -20.88
C LYS A 286 -1.88 5.80 -19.38
N GLY A 287 -0.83 5.31 -18.71
CA GLY A 287 -0.75 5.24 -17.28
C GLY A 287 -0.77 6.63 -16.64
N TYR A 288 -0.02 7.58 -17.17
CA TYR A 288 -0.04 8.97 -16.74
C TYR A 288 -1.44 9.59 -16.82
N ASP A 289 -2.12 9.43 -17.97
CA ASP A 289 -3.49 9.93 -18.17
C ASP A 289 -4.48 9.32 -17.15
N GLU A 290 -4.37 8.00 -16.95
CA GLU A 290 -5.25 7.25 -16.03
C GLU A 290 -5.10 7.72 -14.58
N VAL A 291 -3.86 7.87 -14.11
CA VAL A 291 -3.58 8.27 -12.72
C VAL A 291 -4.03 9.72 -12.47
N ASN A 292 -3.89 10.62 -13.44
CA ASN A 292 -4.38 11.99 -13.32
C ASN A 292 -5.90 12.11 -13.16
N ALA A 293 -6.65 11.05 -13.53
CA ALA A 293 -8.10 10.98 -13.31
C ALA A 293 -8.48 10.49 -11.90
N LEU A 294 -7.53 9.88 -11.15
CA LEU A 294 -7.76 9.36 -9.80
C LEU A 294 -7.57 10.47 -8.76
N LYS A 295 -8.61 11.24 -8.50
CA LYS A 295 -8.57 12.38 -7.57
C LYS A 295 -9.19 12.06 -6.21
N TRP A 296 -8.61 12.65 -5.16
CA TRP A 296 -9.14 12.55 -3.79
C TRP A 296 -10.57 13.09 -3.65
N ASP A 297 -10.98 14.04 -4.51
CA ASP A 297 -12.34 14.59 -4.48
C ASP A 297 -13.42 13.52 -4.64
N HIS A 298 -13.17 12.50 -5.48
CA HIS A 298 -14.09 11.38 -5.66
C HIS A 298 -14.17 10.49 -4.41
N ALA A 299 -13.02 10.23 -3.78
CA ALA A 299 -12.99 9.48 -2.51
C ALA A 299 -13.68 10.27 -1.40
N ALA A 300 -13.39 11.56 -1.27
CA ALA A 300 -14.00 12.45 -0.28
C ALA A 300 -15.52 12.56 -0.45
N ALA A 301 -16.02 12.65 -1.68
CA ALA A 301 -17.47 12.67 -1.96
C ALA A 301 -18.15 11.37 -1.51
N LYS A 302 -17.54 10.21 -1.77
CA LYS A 302 -18.06 8.92 -1.26
C LYS A 302 -18.04 8.85 0.26
N MET A 303 -16.97 9.33 0.89
CA MET A 303 -16.85 9.38 2.36
C MET A 303 -17.95 10.25 2.97
N LYS A 304 -18.16 11.45 2.41
CA LYS A 304 -19.24 12.33 2.85
C LYS A 304 -20.60 11.66 2.77
N HIS A 305 -20.91 10.99 1.67
CA HIS A 305 -22.16 10.24 1.50
C HIS A 305 -22.32 9.12 2.54
N ILE A 306 -21.23 8.41 2.90
CA ILE A 306 -21.25 7.39 3.95
C ILE A 306 -21.59 8.04 5.30
N TYR A 307 -20.97 9.17 5.66
CA TYR A 307 -21.32 9.89 6.90
C TYR A 307 -22.78 10.32 6.93
N GLU A 308 -23.28 10.96 5.88
CA GLU A 308 -24.67 11.38 5.77
C GLU A 308 -25.66 10.20 5.88
N SER A 309 -25.28 9.03 5.39
CA SER A 309 -26.09 7.80 5.50
C SER A 309 -26.10 7.18 6.88
N THR A 310 -25.08 7.45 7.70
CA THR A 310 -24.97 6.96 9.08
C THR A 310 -25.70 7.84 10.09
N LEU A 311 -25.98 9.08 9.72
CA LEU A 311 -26.71 10.04 10.56
C LEU A 311 -28.25 9.95 10.44
N LYS A 312 -28.74 9.17 9.48
CA LYS A 312 -30.17 8.89 9.27
C LYS A 312 -30.63 7.69 10.07
#